data_d70f24507dee84370f00ddc78939d8df
#
_entry.id   d70f24507dee84370f00ddc78939d8df
#
_cell.length_a   1.000
_cell.length_b   1.000
_cell.length_c   1.000
_cell.angle_alpha   90.00
_cell.angle_beta   90.00
_cell.angle_gamma   90.00
#
_symmetry.space_group_name_H-M   'P 1'
#
loop_
_entity.id
_entity.type
_entity.pdbx_description
1 polymer ?
#
loop_
_entity_poly.entity_id
_entity_poly.type
_entity_poly.pdbx_seq_one_letter_code
_entity_poly.pdbx_strand_id
1 'polypeptide(L)'
;MTLCRRDFITLLGGAAAAWPIAAAAQQARIPVIGYLNSGSAGPAAQGVEALRRGLAESGYVEGRDVKIEYRWADNQYDRLPALVADLIKREVAVIVAGGAVNTALTAKEATKTIPIVFTVGSDPVQVGLVASLNRPGANVTGVTQISRELLAKRLELIREFLPHATAFSFLVNPDNPNTASSVQELETLARTGGWRLQVAPVRNEAELGAAFARLKEIKSEAFLTGTDELLGNGGVLIAALATSYAIPGIHQARQFAAAGGLISYGASSTETARLGGNYAARILKGEKPADLPVLQPSKFELVINLKAAKALGLTIPLTLQYSADEVIE
;
A
#
# COMPACT_ATOMS: atom_id res chain seq x y z
N MET A 1 -45.60 50.06 40.21
CA MET A 1 -45.44 48.61 40.42
C MET A 1 -43.97 48.35 40.70
N THR A 2 -43.63 48.21 41.96
CA THR A 2 -42.27 47.98 42.45
C THR A 2 -42.02 46.47 42.56
N LEU A 3 -41.18 45.93 41.69
CA LEU A 3 -40.76 44.53 41.76
C LEU A 3 -39.93 44.31 43.03
N CYS A 4 -40.39 43.36 43.86
CA CYS A 4 -39.82 43.05 45.14
C CYS A 4 -38.53 42.27 44.97
N ARG A 5 -37.47 42.52 45.76
CA ARG A 5 -36.16 41.86 45.73
C ARG A 5 -36.21 40.32 45.77
N ARG A 6 -37.28 39.76 46.23
CA ARG A 6 -37.53 38.32 46.32
C ARG A 6 -37.79 37.67 44.96
N ASP A 7 -38.43 38.38 44.02
CA ASP A 7 -38.77 37.87 42.71
C ASP A 7 -37.56 37.80 41.78
N PHE A 8 -36.54 38.65 42.01
CA PHE A 8 -35.31 38.67 41.26
C PHE A 8 -34.39 37.48 41.61
N ILE A 9 -34.42 36.99 42.84
CA ILE A 9 -33.58 35.87 43.30
C ILE A 9 -34.14 34.53 42.82
N THR A 10 -35.44 34.38 42.65
CA THR A 10 -36.06 33.16 42.10
C THR A 10 -35.87 32.99 40.60
N LEU A 11 -35.76 34.08 39.84
CA LEU A 11 -35.45 34.03 38.40
C LEU A 11 -33.98 33.69 38.08
N LEU A 12 -33.05 34.09 38.96
CA LEU A 12 -31.63 33.77 38.79
C LEU A 12 -31.28 32.32 39.25
N GLY A 13 -32.02 31.74 40.16
CA GLY A 13 -31.82 30.36 40.63
C GLY A 13 -32.26 29.29 39.62
N GLY A 14 -33.23 29.58 38.75
CA GLY A 14 -33.75 28.67 37.74
C GLY A 14 -32.85 28.55 36.49
N ALA A 15 -32.07 29.57 36.18
CA ALA A 15 -31.17 29.57 34.98
C ALA A 15 -29.84 28.82 35.22
N ALA A 16 -29.42 28.71 36.49
CA ALA A 16 -28.17 28.03 36.82
C ALA A 16 -28.28 26.49 36.87
N ALA A 17 -29.50 25.95 37.02
CA ALA A 17 -29.71 24.51 37.11
C ALA A 17 -29.85 23.81 35.73
N ALA A 18 -30.06 24.56 34.65
CA ALA A 18 -30.25 24.02 33.29
C ALA A 18 -28.93 23.91 32.49
N TRP A 19 -27.83 24.52 32.96
CA TRP A 19 -26.58 24.54 32.25
C TRP A 19 -25.77 23.23 32.22
N PRO A 20 -25.77 22.35 33.26
CA PRO A 20 -25.00 21.11 33.18
C PRO A 20 -25.66 20.02 32.33
N ILE A 21 -26.93 20.14 31.95
CA ILE A 21 -27.62 19.09 31.16
C ILE A 21 -27.35 19.23 29.65
N ALA A 22 -27.08 20.44 29.17
CA ALA A 22 -26.75 20.68 27.77
C ALA A 22 -25.29 20.27 27.41
N ALA A 23 -24.38 20.23 28.39
CA ALA A 23 -23.00 19.82 28.19
C ALA A 23 -22.79 18.30 28.14
N ALA A 24 -23.75 17.52 28.65
CA ALA A 24 -23.65 16.03 28.67
C ALA A 24 -24.22 15.36 27.40
N ALA A 25 -24.82 16.11 26.47
CA ALA A 25 -25.51 15.55 25.30
C ALA A 25 -24.66 15.44 24.03
N GLN A 26 -23.43 15.86 24.07
CA GLN A 26 -22.51 15.65 22.96
C GLN A 26 -21.55 14.48 23.31
N GLN A 27 -22.09 13.27 23.46
CA GLN A 27 -21.26 12.07 23.30
C GLN A 27 -20.62 12.19 21.91
N ALA A 28 -19.33 12.51 21.89
CA ALA A 28 -18.57 12.61 20.65
C ALA A 28 -18.79 11.31 19.87
N ARG A 29 -19.49 11.41 18.75
CA ARG A 29 -19.75 10.26 17.88
C ARG A 29 -18.37 9.66 17.54
N ILE A 30 -18.18 8.38 17.88
CA ILE A 30 -16.93 7.68 17.55
C ILE A 30 -16.69 7.82 16.03
N PRO A 31 -15.59 8.45 15.60
CA PRO A 31 -15.34 8.66 14.18
C PRO A 31 -15.19 7.33 13.45
N VAL A 32 -15.62 7.30 12.19
CA VAL A 32 -15.55 6.12 11.35
C VAL A 32 -14.48 6.32 10.27
N ILE A 33 -13.53 5.42 10.18
CA ILE A 33 -12.56 5.34 9.08
C ILE A 33 -13.09 4.36 8.04
N GLY A 34 -13.12 4.76 6.78
CA GLY A 34 -13.32 3.84 5.66
C GLY A 34 -11.98 3.28 5.21
N TYR A 35 -11.73 2.00 5.41
CA TYR A 35 -10.58 1.32 4.83
C TYR A 35 -11.00 0.66 3.51
N LEU A 36 -10.48 1.20 2.41
CA LEU A 36 -10.72 0.70 1.06
C LEU A 36 -9.43 0.06 0.52
N ASN A 37 -9.50 -1.17 0.06
CA ASN A 37 -8.33 -1.87 -0.49
C ASN A 37 -8.71 -2.64 -1.77
N SER A 38 -7.83 -2.59 -2.77
CA SER A 38 -8.03 -3.33 -4.02
C SER A 38 -7.87 -4.83 -3.90
N GLY A 39 -7.13 -5.31 -2.90
CA GLY A 39 -6.91 -6.74 -2.63
C GLY A 39 -7.97 -7.36 -1.73
N SER A 40 -7.59 -8.47 -1.07
CA SER A 40 -8.43 -9.27 -0.19
C SER A 40 -7.96 -9.23 1.27
N ALA A 41 -8.87 -9.52 2.21
CA ALA A 41 -8.62 -9.38 3.65
C ALA A 41 -7.48 -10.27 4.18
N GLY A 42 -7.39 -11.52 3.73
CA GLY A 42 -6.40 -12.48 4.20
C GLY A 42 -4.95 -12.01 3.97
N PRO A 43 -4.54 -11.81 2.72
CA PRO A 43 -3.21 -11.30 2.38
C PRO A 43 -2.89 -9.93 2.99
N ALA A 44 -3.89 -9.06 3.15
CA ALA A 44 -3.70 -7.72 3.71
C ALA A 44 -3.68 -7.67 5.26
N ALA A 45 -3.85 -8.80 5.96
CA ALA A 45 -3.99 -8.81 7.43
C ALA A 45 -2.83 -8.13 8.17
N GLN A 46 -1.59 -8.34 7.75
CA GLN A 46 -0.42 -7.68 8.35
C GLN A 46 -0.43 -6.16 8.15
N GLY A 47 -0.87 -5.70 6.96
CA GLY A 47 -1.04 -4.27 6.68
C GLY A 47 -2.13 -3.63 7.53
N VAL A 48 -3.27 -4.32 7.71
CA VAL A 48 -4.35 -3.86 8.61
C VAL A 48 -3.86 -3.74 10.05
N GLU A 49 -3.11 -4.72 10.53
CA GLU A 49 -2.55 -4.67 11.90
C GLU A 49 -1.54 -3.52 12.05
N ALA A 50 -0.73 -3.26 11.04
CA ALA A 50 0.18 -2.13 11.03
C ALA A 50 -0.57 -0.78 11.00
N LEU A 51 -1.64 -0.65 10.22
CA LEU A 51 -2.54 0.51 10.23
C LEU A 51 -3.11 0.78 11.63
N ARG A 52 -3.62 -0.28 12.29
CA ARG A 52 -4.13 -0.21 13.66
C ARG A 52 -3.08 0.27 14.65
N ARG A 53 -1.84 -0.21 14.52
CA ARG A 53 -0.71 0.28 15.34
C ARG A 53 -0.45 1.77 15.11
N GLY A 54 -0.42 2.23 13.85
CA GLY A 54 -0.25 3.64 13.54
C GLY A 54 -1.37 4.53 14.11
N LEU A 55 -2.62 4.07 14.10
CA LEU A 55 -3.74 4.72 14.75
C LEU A 55 -3.55 4.77 16.28
N ALA A 56 -3.18 3.64 16.90
CA ALA A 56 -2.99 3.50 18.35
C ALA A 56 -1.84 4.38 18.88
N GLU A 57 -0.73 4.49 18.15
CA GLU A 57 0.38 5.40 18.46
C GLU A 57 -0.06 6.87 18.55
N SER A 58 -1.13 7.20 17.83
CA SER A 58 -1.75 8.53 17.85
C SER A 58 -2.95 8.64 18.79
N GLY A 59 -3.26 7.60 19.57
CA GLY A 59 -4.32 7.58 20.58
C GLY A 59 -5.68 7.08 20.09
N TYR A 60 -5.78 6.50 18.88
CA TYR A 60 -7.02 5.95 18.35
C TYR A 60 -6.98 4.42 18.32
N VAL A 61 -7.71 3.77 19.22
CA VAL A 61 -7.85 2.31 19.29
C VAL A 61 -9.18 1.90 18.67
N GLU A 62 -9.14 0.99 17.69
CA GLU A 62 -10.36 0.45 17.07
C GLU A 62 -11.28 -0.20 18.09
N GLY A 63 -12.58 0.10 17.98
CA GLY A 63 -13.62 -0.36 18.90
C GLY A 63 -13.76 0.47 20.18
N ARG A 64 -12.82 1.37 20.49
CA ARG A 64 -12.88 2.29 21.62
C ARG A 64 -12.98 3.75 21.19
N ASP A 65 -12.02 4.23 20.39
CA ASP A 65 -11.90 5.63 20.01
C ASP A 65 -12.22 5.87 18.54
N VAL A 66 -12.22 4.80 17.73
CA VAL A 66 -12.48 4.83 16.29
C VAL A 66 -13.13 3.53 15.85
N LYS A 67 -13.99 3.59 14.84
CA LYS A 67 -14.52 2.43 14.10
C LYS A 67 -13.91 2.37 12.73
N ILE A 68 -13.58 1.16 12.22
CA ILE A 68 -13.09 0.98 10.85
C ILE A 68 -14.10 0.16 10.05
N GLU A 69 -14.54 0.72 8.91
CA GLU A 69 -15.39 0.05 7.93
C GLU A 69 -14.51 -0.45 6.79
N TYR A 70 -14.31 -1.77 6.72
CA TYR A 70 -13.44 -2.41 5.73
C TYR A 70 -14.19 -2.70 4.43
N ARG A 71 -13.56 -2.39 3.29
CA ARG A 71 -14.05 -2.69 1.94
C ARG A 71 -12.91 -3.27 1.11
N TRP A 72 -13.17 -4.44 0.53
CA TRP A 72 -12.23 -5.23 -0.25
C TRP A 72 -12.73 -5.41 -1.67
N ALA A 73 -11.92 -5.07 -2.65
CA ALA A 73 -12.27 -5.26 -4.05
C ALA A 73 -11.91 -6.65 -4.58
N ASP A 74 -11.16 -7.47 -3.81
CA ASP A 74 -10.75 -8.83 -4.18
C ASP A 74 -10.05 -8.90 -5.54
N ASN A 75 -9.18 -7.91 -5.82
CA ASN A 75 -8.47 -7.70 -7.08
C ASN A 75 -9.37 -7.40 -8.29
N GLN A 76 -10.65 -7.06 -8.07
CA GLN A 76 -11.62 -6.67 -9.09
C GLN A 76 -11.81 -5.15 -9.03
N TYR A 77 -11.05 -4.42 -9.85
CA TYR A 77 -11.02 -2.95 -9.79
C TYR A 77 -12.34 -2.28 -10.18
N ASP A 78 -13.17 -2.95 -10.98
CA ASP A 78 -14.53 -2.54 -11.35
C ASP A 78 -15.50 -2.45 -10.16
N ARG A 79 -15.18 -3.11 -9.03
CA ARG A 79 -15.95 -3.01 -7.78
C ARG A 79 -15.66 -1.73 -6.98
N LEU A 80 -14.50 -1.08 -7.21
CA LEU A 80 -14.05 0.07 -6.40
C LEU A 80 -15.07 1.21 -6.36
N PRO A 81 -15.72 1.65 -7.47
CA PRO A 81 -16.70 2.74 -7.43
C PRO A 81 -17.87 2.47 -6.48
N ALA A 82 -18.42 1.25 -6.49
CA ALA A 82 -19.52 0.87 -5.60
C ALA A 82 -19.09 0.83 -4.12
N LEU A 83 -17.87 0.35 -3.84
CA LEU A 83 -17.32 0.29 -2.49
C LEU A 83 -17.04 1.69 -1.91
N VAL A 84 -16.52 2.60 -2.73
CA VAL A 84 -16.35 4.01 -2.34
C VAL A 84 -17.69 4.68 -2.06
N ALA A 85 -18.68 4.48 -2.94
CA ALA A 85 -20.02 5.04 -2.75
C ALA A 85 -20.67 4.57 -1.44
N ASP A 86 -20.46 3.31 -1.04
CA ASP A 86 -20.96 2.80 0.26
C ASP A 86 -20.25 3.49 1.43
N LEU A 87 -18.93 3.72 1.37
CA LEU A 87 -18.21 4.45 2.40
C LEU A 87 -18.66 5.91 2.51
N ILE A 88 -18.88 6.59 1.38
CA ILE A 88 -19.43 7.96 1.35
C ILE A 88 -20.82 8.01 1.99
N LYS A 89 -21.70 7.07 1.64
CA LYS A 89 -23.04 6.96 2.23
C LYS A 89 -23.02 6.74 3.75
N ARG A 90 -21.97 6.13 4.27
CA ARG A 90 -21.75 5.92 5.72
C ARG A 90 -21.13 7.12 6.42
N GLU A 91 -20.88 8.21 5.70
CA GLU A 91 -20.33 9.46 6.24
C GLU A 91 -19.01 9.21 7.00
N VAL A 92 -18.09 8.41 6.43
CA VAL A 92 -16.79 8.16 7.04
C VAL A 92 -16.00 9.46 7.17
N ALA A 93 -15.28 9.63 8.29
CA ALA A 93 -14.51 10.84 8.58
C ALA A 93 -13.23 10.94 7.72
N VAL A 94 -12.68 9.79 7.29
CA VAL A 94 -11.50 9.68 6.43
C VAL A 94 -11.55 8.35 5.68
N ILE A 95 -11.08 8.34 4.43
CA ILE A 95 -10.88 7.12 3.64
C ILE A 95 -9.38 6.82 3.63
N VAL A 96 -8.98 5.63 4.10
CA VAL A 96 -7.65 5.08 3.90
C VAL A 96 -7.70 4.17 2.68
N ALA A 97 -7.02 4.58 1.59
CA ALA A 97 -7.03 3.90 0.30
C ALA A 97 -5.71 3.15 0.10
N GLY A 98 -5.74 1.83 0.25
CA GLY A 98 -4.58 0.94 0.14
C GLY A 98 -4.63 0.05 -1.10
N GLY A 99 -3.48 -0.61 -1.36
CA GLY A 99 -3.33 -1.52 -2.48
C GLY A 99 -2.93 -0.83 -3.77
N ALA A 100 -3.61 -1.14 -4.87
CA ALA A 100 -3.32 -0.54 -6.16
C ALA A 100 -3.68 0.95 -6.19
N VAL A 101 -2.99 1.70 -7.03
CA VAL A 101 -3.22 3.15 -7.21
C VAL A 101 -4.66 3.48 -7.65
N ASN A 102 -5.32 2.56 -8.35
CA ASN A 102 -6.73 2.67 -8.74
C ASN A 102 -7.66 2.92 -7.55
N THR A 103 -7.35 2.35 -6.38
CA THR A 103 -8.13 2.55 -5.15
C THR A 103 -8.18 4.03 -4.75
N ALA A 104 -7.02 4.67 -4.73
CA ALA A 104 -6.90 6.08 -4.36
C ALA A 104 -7.45 7.01 -5.45
N LEU A 105 -7.24 6.68 -6.74
CA LEU A 105 -7.80 7.44 -7.87
C LEU A 105 -9.33 7.42 -7.83
N THR A 106 -9.94 6.23 -7.68
CA THR A 106 -11.40 6.09 -7.59
C THR A 106 -11.98 6.86 -6.38
N ALA A 107 -11.31 6.80 -5.22
CA ALA A 107 -11.74 7.58 -4.06
C ALA A 107 -11.65 9.10 -4.32
N LYS A 108 -10.56 9.57 -4.95
CA LYS A 108 -10.38 10.99 -5.30
C LYS A 108 -11.43 11.50 -6.28
N GLU A 109 -11.83 10.67 -7.25
CA GLU A 109 -12.89 11.02 -8.21
C GLU A 109 -14.26 11.13 -7.52
N ALA A 110 -14.57 10.18 -6.62
CA ALA A 110 -15.87 10.05 -5.97
C ALA A 110 -16.14 11.12 -4.91
N THR A 111 -15.13 11.68 -4.24
CA THR A 111 -15.34 12.72 -3.21
C THR A 111 -14.28 13.82 -3.27
N LYS A 112 -14.73 15.07 -3.01
CA LYS A 112 -13.84 16.24 -2.88
C LYS A 112 -13.79 16.78 -1.45
N THR A 113 -14.57 16.20 -0.54
CA THR A 113 -14.72 16.69 0.83
C THR A 113 -14.21 15.71 1.88
N ILE A 114 -14.43 14.40 1.70
CA ILE A 114 -13.91 13.41 2.63
C ILE A 114 -12.40 13.31 2.46
N PRO A 115 -11.59 13.49 3.50
CA PRO A 115 -10.16 13.28 3.48
C PRO A 115 -9.78 11.87 3.00
N ILE A 116 -8.73 11.80 2.18
CA ILE A 116 -8.20 10.54 1.65
C ILE A 116 -6.73 10.42 2.03
N VAL A 117 -6.37 9.32 2.66
CA VAL A 117 -5.00 8.91 2.94
C VAL A 117 -4.67 7.71 2.07
N PHE A 118 -3.84 7.88 1.07
CA PHE A 118 -3.42 6.77 0.22
C PHE A 118 -2.16 6.08 0.76
N THR A 119 -2.03 4.78 0.43
CA THR A 119 -0.79 4.00 0.59
C THR A 119 -0.54 3.27 -0.73
N VAL A 120 0.34 3.82 -1.57
CA VAL A 120 0.54 3.35 -2.96
C VAL A 120 2.02 3.16 -3.30
N GLY A 121 2.29 2.29 -4.27
CA GLY A 121 3.64 2.04 -4.79
C GLY A 121 4.01 2.91 -6.01
N SER A 122 3.23 3.97 -6.31
CA SER A 122 3.38 4.79 -7.50
C SER A 122 3.83 6.20 -7.18
N ASP A 123 4.37 6.92 -8.15
CA ASP A 123 4.56 8.36 -8.05
C ASP A 123 3.19 9.07 -8.05
N PRO A 124 2.74 9.62 -6.90
CA PRO A 124 1.40 10.16 -6.77
C PRO A 124 1.21 11.48 -7.53
N VAL A 125 2.29 12.16 -7.90
CA VAL A 125 2.25 13.36 -8.73
C VAL A 125 2.03 12.95 -10.18
N GLN A 126 2.79 11.98 -10.66
CA GLN A 126 2.70 11.52 -12.05
C GLN A 126 1.33 10.92 -12.38
N VAL A 127 0.74 10.15 -11.46
CA VAL A 127 -0.59 9.57 -11.65
C VAL A 127 -1.72 10.55 -11.33
N GLY A 128 -1.39 11.80 -10.98
CA GLY A 128 -2.38 12.84 -10.73
C GLY A 128 -3.13 12.71 -9.41
N LEU A 129 -2.64 11.97 -8.43
CA LEU A 129 -3.25 11.89 -7.09
C LEU A 129 -3.09 13.21 -6.33
N VAL A 130 -1.90 13.81 -6.39
CA VAL A 130 -1.56 15.06 -5.68
C VAL A 130 -0.85 16.04 -6.61
N ALA A 131 -0.86 17.31 -6.27
CA ALA A 131 -0.19 18.36 -7.05
C ALA A 131 1.35 18.31 -6.89
N SER A 132 1.82 18.04 -5.66
CA SER A 132 3.23 17.81 -5.34
C SER A 132 3.35 17.02 -4.04
N LEU A 133 4.53 16.46 -3.77
CA LEU A 133 4.76 15.69 -2.53
C LEU A 133 4.72 16.60 -1.30
N ASN A 134 5.30 17.80 -1.35
CA ASN A 134 5.35 18.71 -0.22
C ASN A 134 4.03 19.44 0.03
N ARG A 135 3.22 19.65 -1.00
CA ARG A 135 1.91 20.30 -0.94
C ARG A 135 0.92 19.51 -1.79
N PRO A 136 0.31 18.47 -1.21
CA PRO A 136 -0.58 17.58 -1.95
C PRO A 136 -1.76 18.33 -2.57
N GLY A 137 -2.29 19.30 -1.85
CA GLY A 137 -3.49 20.05 -2.23
C GLY A 137 -4.78 19.26 -2.06
N ALA A 138 -5.92 19.93 -2.11
CA ALA A 138 -7.25 19.33 -2.00
C ALA A 138 -7.40 18.41 -0.75
N ASN A 139 -8.18 17.35 -0.89
CA ASN A 139 -8.53 16.43 0.19
C ASN A 139 -7.70 15.13 0.21
N VAL A 140 -6.57 15.07 -0.50
CA VAL A 140 -5.79 13.85 -0.68
C VAL A 140 -4.37 14.04 -0.18
N THR A 141 -3.88 13.11 0.65
CA THR A 141 -2.49 12.96 1.06
C THR A 141 -2.18 11.48 1.29
N GLY A 142 -0.97 11.13 1.70
CA GLY A 142 -0.66 9.74 2.03
C GLY A 142 0.82 9.39 2.07
N VAL A 143 1.07 8.10 1.84
CA VAL A 143 2.41 7.51 1.83
C VAL A 143 2.64 6.83 0.48
N THR A 144 3.74 7.16 -0.18
CA THR A 144 4.12 6.49 -1.43
C THR A 144 5.41 5.71 -1.27
N GLN A 145 5.39 4.48 -1.74
CA GLN A 145 6.60 3.69 -1.96
C GLN A 145 7.07 4.01 -3.38
N ILE A 146 8.00 4.93 -3.56
CA ILE A 146 8.51 5.24 -4.90
C ILE A 146 9.07 3.97 -5.51
N SER A 147 8.31 3.38 -6.42
CA SER A 147 8.64 2.07 -7.00
C SER A 147 9.54 2.14 -8.23
N ARG A 148 9.62 3.31 -8.89
CA ARG A 148 10.42 3.45 -10.12
C ARG A 148 11.91 3.22 -9.89
N GLU A 149 12.50 3.98 -8.95
CA GLU A 149 13.92 3.81 -8.61
C GLU A 149 14.23 2.40 -8.12
N LEU A 150 13.24 1.75 -7.47
CA LEU A 150 13.36 0.39 -6.98
C LEU A 150 13.33 -0.65 -8.09
N LEU A 151 12.65 -0.39 -9.21
CA LEU A 151 12.57 -1.33 -10.32
C LEU A 151 13.93 -1.47 -11.02
N ALA A 152 14.60 -0.36 -11.30
CA ALA A 152 15.97 -0.36 -11.82
C ALA A 152 16.94 -1.06 -10.85
N LYS A 153 16.82 -0.79 -9.53
CA LYS A 153 17.65 -1.45 -8.51
C LYS A 153 17.39 -2.95 -8.40
N ARG A 154 16.12 -3.38 -8.53
CA ARG A 154 15.81 -4.82 -8.60
C ARG A 154 16.45 -5.50 -9.81
N LEU A 155 16.43 -4.84 -10.98
CA LEU A 155 17.10 -5.36 -12.17
C LEU A 155 18.61 -5.44 -11.96
N GLU A 156 19.22 -4.43 -11.35
CA GLU A 156 20.64 -4.45 -10.99
C GLU A 156 20.96 -5.60 -10.05
N LEU A 157 20.22 -5.74 -8.95
CA LEU A 157 20.40 -6.82 -7.98
C LEU A 157 20.28 -8.20 -8.61
N ILE A 158 19.20 -8.48 -9.37
CA ILE A 158 19.05 -9.81 -9.97
C ILE A 158 20.18 -10.14 -10.95
N ARG A 159 20.75 -9.14 -11.57
CA ARG A 159 21.92 -9.31 -12.44
C ARG A 159 23.21 -9.59 -11.68
N GLU A 160 23.42 -9.01 -10.51
CA GLU A 160 24.54 -9.34 -9.65
C GLU A 160 24.48 -10.83 -9.21
N PHE A 161 23.27 -11.36 -9.04
CA PHE A 161 23.07 -12.80 -8.78
C PHE A 161 23.25 -13.68 -10.01
N LEU A 162 22.94 -13.16 -11.19
CA LEU A 162 22.94 -13.90 -12.46
C LEU A 162 23.71 -13.11 -13.52
N PRO A 163 25.03 -12.95 -13.38
CA PRO A 163 25.83 -12.07 -14.25
C PRO A 163 25.86 -12.50 -15.72
N HIS A 164 25.56 -13.76 -16.01
CA HIS A 164 25.50 -14.30 -17.37
C HIS A 164 24.08 -14.33 -17.97
N ALA A 165 23.05 -14.01 -17.19
CA ALA A 165 21.68 -14.01 -17.68
C ALA A 165 21.45 -12.89 -18.70
N THR A 166 20.81 -13.25 -19.80
CA THR A 166 20.49 -12.36 -20.92
C THR A 166 19.00 -12.32 -21.25
N ALA A 167 18.18 -13.15 -20.61
CA ALA A 167 16.74 -13.27 -20.86
C ALA A 167 15.95 -13.13 -19.57
N PHE A 168 15.27 -12.01 -19.43
CA PHE A 168 14.49 -11.67 -18.26
C PHE A 168 12.99 -11.59 -18.60
N SER A 169 12.14 -11.95 -17.65
CA SER A 169 10.69 -11.75 -17.76
C SER A 169 10.21 -10.74 -16.72
N PHE A 170 9.21 -9.96 -17.09
CA PHE A 170 8.58 -8.98 -16.22
C PHE A 170 7.09 -9.31 -16.06
N LEU A 171 6.70 -9.85 -14.88
CA LEU A 171 5.31 -10.12 -14.54
C LEU A 171 4.64 -8.81 -14.18
N VAL A 172 3.51 -8.51 -14.84
CA VAL A 172 2.77 -7.26 -14.67
C VAL A 172 1.27 -7.48 -14.64
N ASN A 173 0.56 -6.67 -13.88
CA ASN A 173 -0.88 -6.53 -14.06
C ASN A 173 -1.14 -5.45 -15.11
N PRO A 174 -1.69 -5.79 -16.30
CA PRO A 174 -1.93 -4.83 -17.37
C PRO A 174 -2.98 -3.79 -17.01
N ASP A 175 -3.85 -4.06 -16.03
CA ASP A 175 -4.91 -3.15 -15.60
C ASP A 175 -4.41 -2.12 -14.56
N ASN A 176 -3.15 -2.22 -14.14
CA ASN A 176 -2.52 -1.22 -13.29
C ASN A 176 -1.99 -0.06 -14.13
N PRO A 177 -2.38 1.20 -13.84
CA PRO A 177 -1.97 2.40 -14.59
C PRO A 177 -0.44 2.59 -14.70
N ASN A 178 0.34 2.04 -13.75
CA ASN A 178 1.80 2.17 -13.77
C ASN A 178 2.48 1.16 -14.70
N THR A 179 1.77 0.14 -15.17
CA THR A 179 2.38 -0.95 -15.95
C THR A 179 3.06 -0.44 -17.20
N ALA A 180 2.39 0.42 -17.97
CA ALA A 180 2.94 0.94 -19.23
C ALA A 180 4.28 1.67 -19.01
N SER A 181 4.35 2.54 -18.01
CA SER A 181 5.59 3.29 -17.69
C SER A 181 6.71 2.38 -17.16
N SER A 182 6.38 1.38 -16.33
CA SER A 182 7.35 0.41 -15.80
C SER A 182 7.91 -0.49 -16.90
N VAL A 183 7.07 -0.92 -17.84
CA VAL A 183 7.51 -1.70 -19.00
C VAL A 183 8.45 -0.88 -19.86
N GLN A 184 8.10 0.37 -20.20
CA GLN A 184 8.93 1.25 -21.00
C GLN A 184 10.32 1.50 -20.35
N GLU A 185 10.36 1.65 -19.03
CA GLU A 185 11.61 1.80 -18.28
C GLU A 185 12.49 0.56 -18.40
N LEU A 186 11.95 -0.63 -18.10
CA LEU A 186 12.70 -1.89 -18.20
C LEU A 186 13.11 -2.22 -19.62
N GLU A 187 12.29 -1.96 -20.63
CA GLU A 187 12.67 -2.14 -22.03
C GLU A 187 13.83 -1.24 -22.44
N THR A 188 13.87 -0.01 -21.91
CA THR A 188 14.98 0.91 -22.15
C THR A 188 16.25 0.41 -21.51
N LEU A 189 16.19 -0.04 -20.26
CA LEU A 189 17.34 -0.63 -19.56
C LEU A 189 17.82 -1.93 -20.24
N ALA A 190 16.89 -2.79 -20.64
CA ALA A 190 17.20 -4.05 -21.32
C ALA A 190 17.92 -3.79 -22.66
N ARG A 191 17.41 -2.86 -23.47
CA ARG A 191 18.03 -2.48 -24.75
C ARG A 191 19.44 -1.92 -24.57
N THR A 192 19.63 -1.02 -23.59
CA THR A 192 20.94 -0.46 -23.28
C THR A 192 21.92 -1.51 -22.77
N GLY A 193 21.42 -2.49 -22.00
CA GLY A 193 22.22 -3.57 -21.44
C GLY A 193 22.43 -4.78 -22.36
N GLY A 194 21.78 -4.81 -23.53
CA GLY A 194 21.88 -5.92 -24.49
C GLY A 194 21.11 -7.18 -24.05
N TRP A 195 20.06 -7.04 -23.23
CA TRP A 195 19.24 -8.17 -22.74
C TRP A 195 17.90 -8.25 -23.44
N ARG A 196 17.31 -9.45 -23.41
CA ARG A 196 15.92 -9.66 -23.83
C ARG A 196 14.99 -9.50 -22.63
N LEU A 197 13.98 -8.66 -22.77
CA LEU A 197 12.90 -8.53 -21.80
C LEU A 197 11.60 -9.06 -22.42
N GLN A 198 10.94 -9.98 -21.71
CA GLN A 198 9.62 -10.47 -22.07
C GLN A 198 8.60 -10.03 -21.03
N VAL A 199 7.61 -9.29 -21.46
CA VAL A 199 6.49 -8.91 -20.59
C VAL A 199 5.51 -10.08 -20.46
N ALA A 200 5.15 -10.42 -19.22
CA ALA A 200 4.24 -11.50 -18.89
C ALA A 200 3.03 -10.92 -18.12
N PRO A 201 1.90 -10.68 -18.83
CA PRO A 201 0.71 -10.13 -18.19
C PRO A 201 0.01 -11.17 -17.31
N VAL A 202 -0.50 -10.70 -16.15
CA VAL A 202 -1.27 -11.47 -15.17
C VAL A 202 -2.35 -10.56 -14.61
N ARG A 203 -3.63 -10.88 -14.84
CA ARG A 203 -4.78 -10.08 -14.37
C ARG A 203 -5.40 -10.60 -13.09
N ASN A 204 -5.17 -11.88 -12.80
CA ASN A 204 -5.69 -12.54 -11.60
C ASN A 204 -4.75 -13.68 -11.18
N GLU A 205 -4.94 -14.16 -9.98
CA GLU A 205 -4.08 -15.20 -9.40
C GLU A 205 -4.11 -16.52 -10.17
N ALA A 206 -5.23 -16.87 -10.79
CA ALA A 206 -5.37 -18.09 -11.58
C ALA A 206 -4.48 -18.10 -12.83
N GLU A 207 -4.12 -16.94 -13.35
CA GLU A 207 -3.24 -16.81 -14.52
C GLU A 207 -1.74 -17.01 -14.19
N LEU A 208 -1.34 -16.96 -12.91
CA LEU A 208 0.05 -17.09 -12.49
C LEU A 208 0.68 -18.41 -12.95
N GLY A 209 -0.04 -19.53 -12.82
CA GLY A 209 0.46 -20.83 -13.27
C GLY A 209 0.77 -20.87 -14.77
N ALA A 210 -0.14 -20.33 -15.58
CA ALA A 210 0.06 -20.24 -17.04
C ALA A 210 1.20 -19.28 -17.41
N ALA A 211 1.33 -18.16 -16.69
CA ALA A 211 2.44 -17.23 -16.87
C ALA A 211 3.78 -17.92 -16.63
N PHE A 212 3.96 -18.65 -15.53
CA PHE A 212 5.21 -19.39 -15.24
C PHE A 212 5.49 -20.49 -16.25
N ALA A 213 4.47 -21.23 -16.72
CA ALA A 213 4.62 -22.19 -17.80
C ALA A 213 5.18 -21.51 -19.07
N ARG A 214 4.65 -20.33 -19.39
CA ARG A 214 5.14 -19.52 -20.52
C ARG A 214 6.57 -19.06 -20.32
N LEU A 215 6.95 -18.60 -19.11
CA LEU A 215 8.32 -18.22 -18.78
C LEU A 215 9.30 -19.38 -19.05
N LYS A 216 8.92 -20.60 -18.71
CA LYS A 216 9.71 -21.80 -18.96
C LYS A 216 9.86 -22.10 -20.45
N GLU A 217 8.79 -22.00 -21.23
CA GLU A 217 8.80 -22.23 -22.68
C GLU A 217 9.76 -21.26 -23.40
N ILE A 218 9.72 -19.97 -23.03
CA ILE A 218 10.59 -18.94 -23.62
C ILE A 218 12.00 -18.94 -23.05
N LYS A 219 12.32 -19.87 -22.13
CA LYS A 219 13.61 -20.00 -21.45
C LYS A 219 14.02 -18.71 -20.73
N SER A 220 13.09 -18.15 -19.97
CA SER A 220 13.39 -17.03 -19.08
C SER A 220 14.43 -17.47 -18.04
N GLU A 221 15.52 -16.74 -17.91
CA GLU A 221 16.60 -17.06 -16.97
C GLU A 221 16.35 -16.45 -15.59
N ALA A 222 15.54 -15.38 -15.53
CA ALA A 222 15.03 -14.81 -14.29
C ALA A 222 13.76 -13.99 -14.55
N PHE A 223 13.04 -13.66 -13.45
CA PHE A 223 11.91 -12.75 -13.54
C PHE A 223 11.96 -11.65 -12.49
N LEU A 224 11.28 -10.53 -12.82
CA LEU A 224 10.97 -9.44 -11.93
C LEU A 224 9.44 -9.31 -11.85
N THR A 225 8.91 -8.77 -10.74
CA THR A 225 7.50 -8.43 -10.62
C THR A 225 7.29 -6.92 -10.64
N GLY A 226 6.24 -6.49 -11.33
CA GLY A 226 5.75 -5.12 -11.27
C GLY A 226 5.16 -4.80 -9.89
N THR A 227 5.08 -3.51 -9.58
CA THR A 227 4.48 -3.06 -8.32
C THR A 227 2.96 -3.04 -8.47
N ASP A 228 2.32 -4.05 -7.96
CA ASP A 228 0.86 -4.25 -7.99
C ASP A 228 0.41 -5.04 -6.76
N GLU A 229 -0.82 -4.80 -6.31
CA GLU A 229 -1.37 -5.49 -5.14
C GLU A 229 -1.61 -6.98 -5.39
N LEU A 230 -2.08 -7.34 -6.60
CA LEU A 230 -2.25 -8.73 -7.01
C LEU A 230 -0.91 -9.49 -6.90
N LEU A 231 0.15 -8.93 -7.48
CA LEU A 231 1.48 -9.55 -7.44
C LEU A 231 2.08 -9.50 -6.03
N GLY A 232 1.86 -8.40 -5.29
CA GLY A 232 2.29 -8.24 -3.90
C GLY A 232 1.71 -9.31 -2.99
N ASN A 233 0.40 -9.47 -3.00
CA ASN A 233 -0.32 -10.47 -2.20
C ASN A 233 -0.08 -11.89 -2.70
N GLY A 234 0.12 -12.07 -4.01
CA GLY A 234 0.47 -13.34 -4.64
C GLY A 234 1.89 -13.83 -4.36
N GLY A 235 2.70 -13.09 -3.58
CA GLY A 235 4.12 -13.38 -3.37
C GLY A 235 4.42 -14.80 -2.91
N VAL A 236 3.58 -15.39 -2.06
CA VAL A 236 3.72 -16.79 -1.60
C VAL A 236 3.52 -17.78 -2.76
N LEU A 237 2.46 -17.61 -3.56
CA LEU A 237 2.20 -18.45 -4.72
C LEU A 237 3.28 -18.27 -5.80
N ILE A 238 3.70 -17.02 -6.04
CA ILE A 238 4.80 -16.71 -6.97
C ILE A 238 6.09 -17.40 -6.53
N ALA A 239 6.42 -17.43 -5.24
CA ALA A 239 7.57 -18.15 -4.70
C ALA A 239 7.47 -19.67 -4.95
N ALA A 240 6.30 -20.26 -4.71
CA ALA A 240 6.07 -21.68 -4.96
C ALA A 240 6.21 -22.03 -6.46
N LEU A 241 5.67 -21.20 -7.35
CA LEU A 241 5.81 -21.37 -8.79
C LEU A 241 7.27 -21.18 -9.24
N ALA A 242 7.96 -20.14 -8.74
CA ALA A 242 9.37 -19.89 -9.02
C ALA A 242 10.24 -21.12 -8.69
N THR A 243 9.96 -21.73 -7.53
CA THR A 243 10.64 -22.98 -7.09
C THR A 243 10.28 -24.15 -7.99
N SER A 244 8.99 -24.37 -8.30
CA SER A 244 8.55 -25.48 -9.16
C SER A 244 9.11 -25.44 -10.57
N TYR A 245 9.21 -24.25 -11.15
CA TYR A 245 9.72 -24.04 -12.49
C TYR A 245 11.25 -23.82 -12.52
N ALA A 246 11.89 -23.75 -11.36
CA ALA A 246 13.32 -23.45 -11.18
C ALA A 246 13.72 -22.15 -11.91
N ILE A 247 12.93 -21.11 -11.78
CA ILE A 247 13.19 -19.79 -12.36
C ILE A 247 13.47 -18.81 -11.20
N PRO A 248 14.71 -18.32 -11.03
CA PRO A 248 15.03 -17.33 -10.01
C PRO A 248 14.32 -16.01 -10.26
N GLY A 249 13.93 -15.32 -9.18
CA GLY A 249 13.24 -14.06 -9.32
C GLY A 249 13.48 -13.09 -8.19
N ILE A 250 13.21 -11.83 -8.48
CA ILE A 250 13.19 -10.75 -7.50
C ILE A 250 11.80 -10.15 -7.38
N HIS A 251 11.37 -9.96 -6.14
CA HIS A 251 10.05 -9.46 -5.81
C HIS A 251 10.14 -8.21 -4.92
N GLN A 252 9.07 -7.42 -4.86
CA GLN A 252 9.02 -6.23 -4.02
C GLN A 252 8.76 -6.54 -2.54
N ALA A 253 8.08 -7.63 -2.23
CA ALA A 253 7.60 -7.94 -0.89
C ALA A 253 8.44 -9.02 -0.22
N ARG A 254 8.83 -8.78 1.05
CA ARG A 254 9.60 -9.72 1.88
C ARG A 254 8.98 -11.11 1.94
N GLN A 255 7.64 -11.20 1.92
CA GLN A 255 6.91 -12.47 1.99
C GLN A 255 7.30 -13.44 0.87
N PHE A 256 7.69 -12.95 -0.30
CA PHE A 256 8.19 -13.77 -1.39
C PHE A 256 9.47 -14.53 -0.99
N ALA A 257 10.47 -13.82 -0.46
CA ALA A 257 11.72 -14.44 -0.02
C ALA A 257 11.46 -15.39 1.17
N ALA A 258 10.62 -14.99 2.13
CA ALA A 258 10.24 -15.83 3.28
C ALA A 258 9.52 -17.12 2.87
N ALA A 259 8.78 -17.13 1.76
CA ALA A 259 8.07 -18.29 1.22
C ALA A 259 8.91 -19.18 0.29
N GLY A 260 10.22 -18.93 0.17
CA GLY A 260 11.11 -19.74 -0.67
C GLY A 260 11.48 -19.10 -2.01
N GLY A 261 11.09 -17.86 -2.27
CA GLY A 261 11.62 -17.08 -3.38
C GLY A 261 13.08 -16.65 -3.15
N LEU A 262 13.78 -16.29 -4.21
CA LEU A 262 15.23 -16.02 -4.12
C LEU A 262 15.55 -14.71 -3.40
N ILE A 263 14.97 -13.59 -3.85
CA ILE A 263 15.29 -12.26 -3.36
C ILE A 263 14.04 -11.41 -3.29
N SER A 264 13.96 -10.56 -2.26
CA SER A 264 13.06 -9.40 -2.29
C SER A 264 13.83 -8.10 -2.03
N TYR A 265 13.42 -7.05 -2.74
CA TYR A 265 13.91 -5.69 -2.50
C TYR A 265 12.77 -4.69 -2.63
N GLY A 266 12.43 -4.01 -1.54
CA GLY A 266 11.32 -3.05 -1.53
C GLY A 266 11.14 -2.34 -0.21
N ALA A 267 10.26 -1.35 -0.21
CA ALA A 267 9.86 -0.68 1.03
C ALA A 267 8.98 -1.61 1.88
N SER A 268 9.07 -1.47 3.18
CA SER A 268 8.22 -2.21 4.10
C SER A 268 6.75 -1.81 3.93
N SER A 269 5.93 -2.72 3.45
CA SER A 269 4.48 -2.50 3.31
C SER A 269 3.80 -2.28 4.66
N THR A 270 4.30 -2.92 5.72
CA THR A 270 3.80 -2.73 7.08
C THR A 270 4.13 -1.35 7.62
N GLU A 271 5.33 -0.83 7.35
CA GLU A 271 5.70 0.55 7.73
C GLU A 271 4.85 1.58 6.98
N THR A 272 4.64 1.37 5.68
CA THR A 272 3.75 2.22 4.86
C THR A 272 2.33 2.25 5.42
N ALA A 273 1.77 1.10 5.78
CA ALA A 273 0.44 1.01 6.37
C ALA A 273 0.36 1.67 7.76
N ARG A 274 1.41 1.50 8.60
CA ARG A 274 1.53 2.16 9.91
C ARG A 274 1.52 3.69 9.77
N LEU A 275 2.31 4.23 8.85
CA LEU A 275 2.34 5.66 8.54
C LEU A 275 0.99 6.16 8.00
N GLY A 276 0.29 5.35 7.19
CA GLY A 276 -1.08 5.63 6.75
C GLY A 276 -2.06 5.75 7.91
N GLY A 277 -1.96 4.86 8.91
CA GLY A 277 -2.73 4.93 10.15
C GLY A 277 -2.44 6.20 10.97
N ASN A 278 -1.16 6.57 11.08
CA ASN A 278 -0.74 7.80 11.71
C ASN A 278 -1.35 9.04 11.03
N TYR A 279 -1.36 9.08 9.69
CA TYR A 279 -1.96 10.18 8.93
C TYR A 279 -3.48 10.25 9.08
N ALA A 280 -4.15 9.08 9.06
CA ALA A 280 -5.59 9.04 9.35
C ALA A 280 -5.92 9.61 10.74
N ALA A 281 -5.12 9.26 11.76
CA ALA A 281 -5.28 9.78 13.11
C ALA A 281 -5.05 11.31 13.19
N ARG A 282 -4.05 11.86 12.51
CA ARG A 282 -3.79 13.31 12.43
C ARG A 282 -4.96 14.05 11.80
N ILE A 283 -5.55 13.48 10.75
CA ILE A 283 -6.75 14.03 10.10
C ILE A 283 -7.95 14.00 11.06
N LEU A 284 -8.14 12.91 11.81
CA LEU A 284 -9.18 12.85 12.84
C LEU A 284 -8.99 13.88 13.96
N LYS A 285 -7.75 14.34 14.20
CA LYS A 285 -7.42 15.45 15.12
C LYS A 285 -7.63 16.84 14.49
N GLY A 286 -8.04 16.91 13.22
CA GLY A 286 -8.37 18.15 12.53
C GLY A 286 -7.27 18.68 11.59
N GLU A 287 -6.17 17.97 11.40
CA GLU A 287 -5.18 18.36 10.39
C GLU A 287 -5.77 18.19 8.98
N LYS A 288 -5.46 19.13 8.08
CA LYS A 288 -5.98 19.09 6.71
C LYS A 288 -5.05 18.26 5.82
N PRO A 289 -5.59 17.39 4.96
CA PRO A 289 -4.77 16.65 3.99
C PRO A 289 -3.85 17.52 3.14
N ALA A 290 -4.32 18.72 2.75
CA ALA A 290 -3.56 19.66 1.94
C ALA A 290 -2.27 20.15 2.62
N ASP A 291 -2.22 20.15 3.94
CA ASP A 291 -1.09 20.63 4.76
C ASP A 291 -0.16 19.47 5.20
N LEU A 292 -0.53 18.23 4.90
CA LEU A 292 0.23 17.03 5.22
C LEU A 292 1.07 16.60 4.01
N PRO A 293 2.40 16.76 4.01
CA PRO A 293 3.25 16.29 2.92
C PRO A 293 3.09 14.79 2.68
N VAL A 294 3.19 14.35 1.44
CA VAL A 294 3.25 12.93 1.11
C VAL A 294 4.53 12.35 1.69
N LEU A 295 4.41 11.30 2.50
CA LEU A 295 5.56 10.61 3.07
C LEU A 295 6.14 9.62 2.06
N GLN A 296 7.47 9.51 2.11
CA GLN A 296 8.24 8.50 1.41
C GLN A 296 9.02 7.69 2.45
N PRO A 297 8.83 6.37 2.55
CA PRO A 297 9.69 5.54 3.39
C PRO A 297 11.14 5.69 2.93
N SER A 298 12.02 5.93 3.86
CA SER A 298 13.47 6.05 3.60
C SER A 298 14.20 4.71 3.73
N LYS A 299 13.53 3.70 4.27
CA LYS A 299 14.10 2.37 4.50
C LYS A 299 13.57 1.38 3.48
N PHE A 300 14.49 0.79 2.72
CA PHE A 300 14.23 -0.34 1.83
C PHE A 300 14.91 -1.57 2.43
N GLU A 301 14.30 -2.73 2.24
CA GLU A 301 14.77 -3.99 2.81
C GLU A 301 15.21 -4.93 1.67
N LEU A 302 16.48 -5.37 1.71
CA LEU A 302 17.00 -6.44 0.88
C LEU A 302 16.95 -7.74 1.68
N VAL A 303 16.14 -8.69 1.23
CA VAL A 303 16.06 -10.02 1.86
C VAL A 303 16.52 -11.08 0.85
N ILE A 304 17.44 -11.92 1.28
CA ILE A 304 18.04 -12.99 0.46
C ILE A 304 17.73 -14.35 1.09
N ASN A 305 17.26 -15.30 0.29
CA ASN A 305 17.02 -16.66 0.74
C ASN A 305 18.12 -17.61 0.21
N LEU A 306 19.04 -18.02 1.08
CA LEU A 306 20.14 -18.92 0.73
C LEU A 306 19.67 -20.35 0.46
N LYS A 307 18.57 -20.81 1.08
CA LYS A 307 17.98 -22.11 0.75
C LYS A 307 17.46 -22.15 -0.67
N ALA A 308 16.78 -21.08 -1.09
CA ALA A 308 16.32 -20.92 -2.47
C ALA A 308 17.51 -20.85 -3.46
N ALA A 309 18.54 -20.07 -3.13
CA ALA A 309 19.75 -20.00 -3.94
C ALA A 309 20.40 -21.38 -4.12
N LYS A 310 20.57 -22.13 -3.02
CA LYS A 310 21.15 -23.49 -3.04
C LYS A 310 20.28 -24.45 -3.88
N ALA A 311 18.96 -24.39 -3.77
CA ALA A 311 18.04 -25.20 -4.55
C ALA A 311 18.11 -24.91 -6.05
N LEU A 312 18.42 -23.66 -6.41
CA LEU A 312 18.62 -23.22 -7.80
C LEU A 312 20.06 -23.41 -8.31
N GLY A 313 20.98 -23.95 -7.48
CA GLY A 313 22.39 -24.10 -7.83
C GLY A 313 23.15 -22.78 -7.95
N LEU A 314 22.67 -21.73 -7.30
CA LEU A 314 23.24 -20.39 -7.35
C LEU A 314 24.17 -20.13 -6.16
N THR A 315 25.29 -19.49 -6.42
CA THR A 315 26.20 -18.98 -5.39
C THR A 315 25.99 -17.50 -5.22
N ILE A 316 25.64 -17.08 -4.01
CA ILE A 316 25.39 -15.68 -3.69
C ILE A 316 26.72 -15.00 -3.33
N PRO A 317 27.10 -13.89 -4.00
CA PRO A 317 28.29 -13.12 -3.64
C PRO A 317 28.22 -12.66 -2.16
N LEU A 318 29.34 -12.81 -1.43
CA LEU A 318 29.40 -12.39 -0.03
C LEU A 318 29.10 -10.90 0.15
N THR A 319 29.46 -10.07 -0.82
CA THR A 319 29.15 -8.62 -0.82
C THR A 319 27.65 -8.36 -0.74
N LEU A 320 26.84 -9.14 -1.47
CA LEU A 320 25.37 -9.04 -1.43
C LEU A 320 24.81 -9.56 -0.11
N GLN A 321 25.36 -10.66 0.42
CA GLN A 321 24.94 -11.18 1.73
C GLN A 321 25.20 -10.16 2.86
N TYR A 322 26.34 -9.46 2.83
CA TYR A 322 26.64 -8.40 3.81
C TYR A 322 25.80 -7.14 3.63
N SER A 323 25.32 -6.85 2.43
CA SER A 323 24.43 -5.71 2.17
C SER A 323 22.97 -6.00 2.44
N ALA A 324 22.59 -7.27 2.66
CA ALA A 324 21.24 -7.67 2.97
C ALA A 324 20.83 -7.24 4.39
N ASP A 325 19.60 -6.74 4.54
CA ASP A 325 18.99 -6.50 5.85
C ASP A 325 18.61 -7.82 6.54
N GLU A 326 18.33 -8.86 5.76
CA GLU A 326 18.01 -10.20 6.25
C GLU A 326 18.51 -11.29 5.29
N VAL A 327 19.12 -12.32 5.85
CA VAL A 327 19.52 -13.52 5.14
C VAL A 327 18.78 -14.72 5.74
N ILE A 328 18.00 -15.43 4.93
CA ILE A 328 17.23 -16.62 5.34
C ILE A 328 18.08 -17.86 5.00
N GLU A 329 18.48 -18.59 6.06
CA GLU A 329 19.30 -19.80 6.01
C GLU A 329 18.46 -21.09 6.11
#